data_3edba2ae66416c0ec57203bd41d5a314
#
_entry.id   3edba2ae66416c0ec57203bd41d5a314
#
_cell.length_a   1.000
_cell.length_b   1.000
_cell.length_c   1.000
_cell.angle_alpha   90.00
_cell.angle_beta   90.00
_cell.angle_gamma   90.00
#
_symmetry.space_group_name_H-M   'P 1'
#
loop_
_entity.id
_entity.type
_entity.pdbx_description
1 polymer ?
#
loop_
_entity_poly.entity_id
_entity_poly.type
_entity_poly.pdbx_seq_one_letter_code
_entity_poly.pdbx_strand_id
1 'polypeptide(L)'
;MRKLTALIAAAAICTSCTAYSADTLTENSAEVSSMATAGILNGTENGYELERAVTRAETLTFIERLLSPVFPDIDHTEPLFSDTEGHWAYDTIEKFGRAGYVEGTGSGAYEPDRNVTAREFTKIFLSAENGGSAGITIDNVYDAAVSAGYLNNDTVRELVAENTTLTRSDAIRLCYDFYYNTDHPVSDVFTAKLTAAMPQNENYMISPLSIKTAFAMLANGAEGETRAQLISALEIDDLDTFNNDLMLNIKRYSEDEVSEIDISNSLWLFEDLTDRNFLDAYVDTANKYYNAETFRMPSSDALESMNGWVSEKTHEKIDQIMSEDEFNAVLSEGLFSVLINTVYFKAAWQNQFTPQSTYRSVFTDRNGKETETDFMLDVSYYDYCDNGSMQIIRMPYSTHRNDKDSELHLSMYAIKGNYSYAAAEKAINDGLGTERVELSFPKFKTEYEMPVLDIIKDFGAINVTSPALAGLGAMYSGDTGPGASNNPYVSYATHKTYIEVNEEGTEAAAVTGIGVGGSNAITEPPINVKYDTPFMYIIRDDDTGETLFVGEYAFVD
;
A
#
# COMPACT_ATOMS: atom_id res chain seq x y z
N MET A 1 0.21 7.04 2.43
CA MET A 1 -0.84 7.69 3.23
C MET A 1 -0.28 8.52 4.39
N ARG A 2 0.57 8.00 5.29
CA ARG A 2 1.19 8.84 6.36
C ARG A 2 1.89 10.09 5.83
N LYS A 3 2.56 10.03 4.67
CA LYS A 3 3.20 11.21 4.04
C LYS A 3 2.21 12.18 3.39
N LEU A 4 1.06 11.71 2.90
CA LEU A 4 0.08 12.59 2.25
C LEU A 4 -0.67 13.45 3.28
N THR A 5 -1.08 12.87 4.42
CA THR A 5 -1.68 13.62 5.54
C THR A 5 -0.74 14.70 6.07
N ALA A 6 0.55 14.37 6.12
CA ALA A 6 1.61 15.30 6.51
C ALA A 6 1.88 16.36 5.42
N LEU A 7 1.75 16.02 4.12
CA LEU A 7 1.94 16.98 3.04
C LEU A 7 0.86 18.07 3.03
N ILE A 8 -0.39 17.74 3.37
CA ILE A 8 -1.48 18.74 3.48
C ILE A 8 -1.25 19.65 4.69
N ALA A 9 -0.78 19.11 5.81
CA ALA A 9 -0.36 19.94 6.97
C ALA A 9 0.90 20.75 6.63
N ALA A 10 1.86 20.19 5.88
CA ALA A 10 3.08 20.88 5.47
C ALA A 10 2.84 21.90 4.35
N ALA A 11 1.91 21.66 3.39
CA ALA A 11 1.55 22.63 2.37
C ALA A 11 0.88 23.89 2.96
N ALA A 12 0.16 23.76 4.08
CA ALA A 12 -0.35 24.92 4.84
C ALA A 12 0.76 25.67 5.61
N ILE A 13 1.90 25.02 5.88
CA ILE A 13 3.05 25.58 6.61
C ILE A 13 4.13 26.08 5.64
N CYS A 14 4.24 25.53 4.42
CA CYS A 14 5.26 25.90 3.42
C CYS A 14 5.08 27.29 2.78
N THR A 15 4.04 28.04 3.11
CA THR A 15 3.91 29.46 2.69
C THR A 15 4.58 30.44 3.67
N SER A 16 5.23 29.95 4.73
CA SER A 16 6.07 30.77 5.61
C SER A 16 7.42 30.07 5.82
N CYS A 17 8.34 30.21 4.85
CA CYS A 17 9.77 30.07 5.12
C CYS A 17 10.19 31.21 6.08
N THR A 18 9.86 31.07 7.36
CA THR A 18 10.50 31.82 8.43
C THR A 18 11.52 30.90 9.09
N ALA A 19 12.76 31.39 9.21
CA ALA A 19 13.83 30.74 9.93
C ALA A 19 13.29 30.10 11.22
N TYR A 20 13.50 28.79 11.38
CA TYR A 20 13.19 28.08 12.61
C TYR A 20 14.01 28.73 13.72
N SER A 21 13.36 29.42 14.65
CA SER A 21 13.97 29.86 15.88
C SER A 21 14.09 28.67 16.83
N ALA A 22 15.07 28.68 17.72
CA ALA A 22 15.28 27.66 18.76
C ALA A 22 14.15 27.65 19.83
N ASP A 23 12.90 27.77 19.40
CA ASP A 23 11.73 27.83 20.29
C ASP A 23 11.44 26.44 20.87
N THR A 24 11.23 26.40 22.17
CA THR A 24 10.83 25.20 22.91
C THR A 24 9.52 24.65 22.33
N LEU A 25 9.47 23.35 21.97
CA LEU A 25 8.24 22.70 21.54
C LEU A 25 7.20 22.76 22.67
N THR A 26 5.96 23.00 22.29
CA THR A 26 4.80 22.91 23.16
C THR A 26 3.89 21.77 22.68
N GLU A 27 2.95 21.34 23.50
CA GLU A 27 1.98 20.30 23.13
C GLU A 27 1.13 20.65 21.89
N ASN A 28 1.07 21.93 21.52
CA ASN A 28 0.37 22.44 20.34
C ASN A 28 1.29 22.70 19.14
N SER A 29 2.58 22.38 19.23
CA SER A 29 3.51 22.53 18.10
C SER A 29 3.14 21.59 16.95
N ALA A 30 3.43 22.00 15.73
CA ALA A 30 3.12 21.23 14.53
C ALA A 30 3.81 19.86 14.54
N GLU A 31 5.06 19.81 15.00
CA GLU A 31 5.84 18.57 15.13
C GLU A 31 5.21 17.61 16.13
N VAL A 32 4.77 18.09 17.29
CA VAL A 32 4.09 17.27 18.31
C VAL A 32 2.78 16.72 17.76
N SER A 33 1.95 17.58 17.14
CA SER A 33 0.68 17.19 16.53
C SER A 33 0.88 16.17 15.40
N SER A 34 1.89 16.38 14.54
CA SER A 34 2.20 15.47 13.43
C SER A 34 2.67 14.10 13.92
N MET A 35 3.58 14.07 14.91
CA MET A 35 4.09 12.79 15.45
C MET A 35 3.04 12.05 16.28
N ALA A 36 2.14 12.75 16.95
CA ALA A 36 1.01 12.15 17.65
C ALA A 36 0.00 11.56 16.66
N THR A 37 -0.35 12.32 15.61
CA THR A 37 -1.26 11.85 14.53
C THR A 37 -0.68 10.65 13.78
N ALA A 38 0.64 10.63 13.56
CA ALA A 38 1.33 9.49 12.95
C ALA A 38 1.47 8.27 13.88
N GLY A 39 0.99 8.35 15.14
CA GLY A 39 1.10 7.28 16.12
C GLY A 39 2.53 7.03 16.65
N ILE A 40 3.49 7.89 16.29
CA ILE A 40 4.89 7.80 16.74
C ILE A 40 5.01 8.26 18.18
N LEU A 41 4.31 9.35 18.53
CA LEU A 41 4.29 9.94 19.87
C LEU A 41 3.01 9.56 20.61
N ASN A 42 3.16 8.89 21.74
CA ASN A 42 2.06 8.65 22.68
C ASN A 42 2.27 9.48 23.95
N GLY A 43 1.18 10.08 24.43
CA GLY A 43 1.17 10.78 25.72
C GLY A 43 1.19 9.82 26.89
N THR A 44 1.45 10.37 28.08
CA THR A 44 1.30 9.72 29.39
C THR A 44 0.10 10.33 30.11
N GLU A 45 -0.18 9.89 31.36
CA GLU A 45 -1.18 10.54 32.23
C GLU A 45 -0.88 12.04 32.46
N ASN A 46 0.38 12.48 32.25
CA ASN A 46 0.87 13.84 32.46
C ASN A 46 1.11 14.61 31.13
N GLY A 47 0.48 14.19 30.01
CA GLY A 47 0.74 14.75 28.69
C GLY A 47 1.99 14.16 28.03
N TYR A 48 2.64 14.93 27.16
CA TYR A 48 3.80 14.43 26.38
C TYR A 48 5.14 14.53 27.11
N GLU A 49 5.20 15.18 28.27
CA GLU A 49 6.42 15.31 29.10
C GLU A 49 7.67 15.78 28.33
N LEU A 50 7.51 16.84 27.52
CA LEU A 50 8.48 17.27 26.51
C LEU A 50 9.90 17.54 27.02
N GLU A 51 10.01 18.02 28.30
CA GLU A 51 11.30 18.36 28.91
C GLU A 51 12.03 17.16 29.55
N ARG A 52 11.36 16.00 29.63
CA ARG A 52 11.96 14.79 30.21
C ARG A 52 12.97 14.16 29.26
N ALA A 53 14.12 13.74 29.81
CA ALA A 53 15.12 13.02 29.02
C ALA A 53 14.58 11.68 28.52
N VAL A 54 14.98 11.30 27.29
CA VAL A 54 14.62 10.04 26.65
C VAL A 54 15.59 8.94 27.03
N THR A 55 15.04 7.77 27.39
CA THR A 55 15.84 6.59 27.68
C THR A 55 16.16 5.75 26.43
N ARG A 56 17.13 4.85 26.54
CA ARG A 56 17.48 3.92 25.45
C ARG A 56 16.30 3.03 25.06
N ALA A 57 15.50 2.58 26.01
CA ALA A 57 14.30 1.79 25.78
C ALA A 57 13.22 2.59 25.04
N GLU A 58 12.98 3.83 25.43
CA GLU A 58 12.02 4.71 24.75
C GLU A 58 12.45 5.03 23.31
N THR A 59 13.75 5.18 23.07
CA THR A 59 14.31 5.36 21.72
C THR A 59 13.87 4.25 20.77
N LEU A 60 13.93 2.99 21.21
CA LEU A 60 13.50 1.86 20.37
C LEU A 60 12.01 1.94 20.03
N THR A 61 11.19 2.37 21.00
CA THR A 61 9.74 2.54 20.77
C THR A 61 9.46 3.65 19.75
N PHE A 62 10.18 4.77 19.79
CA PHE A 62 10.07 5.81 18.78
C PHE A 62 10.45 5.29 17.40
N ILE A 63 11.56 4.58 17.30
CA ILE A 63 12.09 4.07 16.01
C ILE A 63 11.23 2.91 15.50
N GLU A 64 10.75 2.01 16.35
CA GLU A 64 9.83 0.94 15.97
C GLU A 64 8.55 1.52 15.33
N ARG A 65 7.98 2.55 15.92
CA ARG A 65 6.78 3.22 15.39
C ARG A 65 7.07 4.05 14.13
N LEU A 66 8.26 4.65 14.05
CA LEU A 66 8.67 5.47 12.90
C LEU A 66 8.90 4.63 11.64
N LEU A 67 9.61 3.50 11.76
CA LEU A 67 10.06 2.70 10.64
C LEU A 67 9.23 1.43 10.43
N SER A 68 8.58 0.90 11.48
CA SER A 68 7.97 -0.44 11.46
C SER A 68 8.93 -1.51 10.90
N PRO A 69 10.15 -1.65 11.45
CA PRO A 69 11.19 -2.47 10.87
C PRO A 69 10.80 -3.95 10.89
N VAL A 70 11.26 -4.69 9.88
CA VAL A 70 11.06 -6.14 9.81
C VAL A 70 12.03 -6.82 10.76
N PHE A 71 11.52 -7.64 11.66
CA PHE A 71 12.31 -8.42 12.59
C PHE A 71 12.36 -9.89 12.14
N PRO A 72 13.52 -10.55 12.21
CA PRO A 72 13.60 -11.97 11.94
C PRO A 72 12.81 -12.75 13.00
N ASP A 73 12.15 -13.84 12.59
CA ASP A 73 11.48 -14.76 13.49
C ASP A 73 12.56 -15.58 14.25
N ILE A 74 12.81 -15.23 15.50
CA ILE A 74 13.88 -15.84 16.33
C ILE A 74 13.28 -16.37 17.62
N ASP A 75 13.57 -17.63 17.94
CA ASP A 75 13.17 -18.28 19.18
C ASP A 75 13.87 -17.61 20.40
N HIS A 76 13.07 -17.16 21.37
CA HIS A 76 13.48 -16.35 22.52
C HIS A 76 13.66 -17.23 23.78
N THR A 77 14.51 -18.22 23.74
CA THR A 77 14.71 -19.12 24.90
C THR A 77 15.54 -18.52 26.03
N GLU A 78 16.38 -17.53 25.77
CA GLU A 78 17.19 -16.83 26.78
C GLU A 78 17.32 -15.34 26.44
N PRO A 79 17.33 -14.41 27.44
CA PRO A 79 17.57 -12.99 27.21
C PRO A 79 18.91 -12.71 26.53
N LEU A 80 18.92 -11.81 25.55
CA LEU A 80 20.16 -11.37 24.88
C LEU A 80 21.01 -10.50 25.80
N PHE A 81 20.37 -9.71 26.66
CA PHE A 81 21.04 -8.81 27.60
C PHE A 81 20.65 -9.15 29.04
N SER A 82 21.62 -9.02 29.96
CA SER A 82 21.48 -9.48 31.35
C SER A 82 20.60 -8.61 32.25
N ASP A 83 20.20 -7.41 31.78
CA ASP A 83 19.49 -6.38 32.55
C ASP A 83 18.12 -6.02 31.96
N THR A 84 17.61 -6.82 31.02
CA THR A 84 16.35 -6.50 30.33
C THR A 84 15.18 -7.36 30.80
N GLU A 85 15.41 -8.50 31.44
CA GLU A 85 14.36 -9.40 31.94
C GLU A 85 13.44 -8.68 32.93
N GLY A 86 12.12 -8.68 32.61
CA GLY A 86 11.12 -8.00 33.42
C GLY A 86 11.00 -6.49 33.17
N HIS A 87 11.81 -5.91 32.29
CA HIS A 87 11.65 -4.53 31.87
C HIS A 87 10.47 -4.38 30.88
N TRP A 88 9.72 -3.28 30.95
CA TRP A 88 8.54 -3.04 30.12
C TRP A 88 8.81 -3.11 28.59
N ALA A 89 10.03 -2.75 28.16
CA ALA A 89 10.46 -2.79 26.78
C ALA A 89 11.25 -4.07 26.40
N TYR A 90 11.17 -5.12 27.21
CA TYR A 90 11.92 -6.36 27.02
C TYR A 90 11.80 -6.90 25.58
N ASP A 91 10.57 -7.07 25.10
CA ASP A 91 10.32 -7.64 23.76
C ASP A 91 10.90 -6.76 22.64
N THR A 92 10.75 -5.43 22.73
CA THR A 92 11.31 -4.50 21.76
C THR A 92 12.85 -4.52 21.79
N ILE A 93 13.47 -4.56 22.96
CA ILE A 93 14.93 -4.62 23.09
C ILE A 93 15.48 -5.93 22.49
N GLU A 94 14.82 -7.06 22.76
CA GLU A 94 15.21 -8.36 22.21
C GLU A 94 15.11 -8.38 20.67
N LYS A 95 14.01 -7.87 20.10
CA LYS A 95 13.84 -7.74 18.65
C LYS A 95 14.96 -6.92 17.99
N PHE A 96 15.21 -5.72 18.49
CA PHE A 96 16.24 -4.84 17.95
C PHE A 96 17.65 -5.40 18.12
N GLY A 97 17.95 -6.01 19.27
CA GLY A 97 19.25 -6.62 19.54
C GLY A 97 19.53 -7.83 18.63
N ARG A 98 18.55 -8.71 18.46
CA ARG A 98 18.68 -9.91 17.61
C ARG A 98 18.71 -9.59 16.12
N ALA A 99 18.05 -8.50 15.71
CA ALA A 99 18.15 -7.97 14.35
C ALA A 99 19.49 -7.25 14.07
N GLY A 100 20.32 -7.04 15.12
CA GLY A 100 21.60 -6.35 14.98
C GLY A 100 21.48 -4.83 14.83
N TYR A 101 20.32 -4.25 15.17
CA TYR A 101 20.10 -2.80 15.10
C TYR A 101 20.67 -2.08 16.32
N VAL A 102 20.78 -2.79 17.46
CA VAL A 102 21.41 -2.29 18.68
C VAL A 102 22.40 -3.28 19.27
N GLU A 103 23.36 -2.74 20.00
CA GLU A 103 24.37 -3.49 20.72
C GLU A 103 24.30 -3.17 22.22
N GLY A 104 24.75 -4.09 23.07
CA GLY A 104 24.95 -3.84 24.49
C GLY A 104 26.14 -2.92 24.78
N THR A 105 26.30 -2.53 26.03
CA THR A 105 27.33 -1.60 26.51
C THR A 105 28.69 -2.27 26.76
N GLY A 106 28.90 -3.49 26.25
CA GLY A 106 30.18 -4.24 26.34
C GLY A 106 30.33 -5.12 27.60
N SER A 107 29.40 -5.03 28.55
CA SER A 107 29.34 -5.88 29.76
C SER A 107 28.27 -6.98 29.68
N GLY A 108 27.58 -7.12 28.54
CA GLY A 108 26.42 -7.97 28.37
C GLY A 108 25.11 -7.33 28.83
N ALA A 109 25.13 -6.06 29.21
CA ALA A 109 23.96 -5.26 29.58
C ALA A 109 23.53 -4.35 28.42
N TYR A 110 22.25 -3.99 28.37
CA TYR A 110 21.66 -3.02 27.44
C TYR A 110 21.55 -1.61 28.03
N GLU A 111 21.35 -1.50 29.35
CA GLU A 111 21.09 -0.27 30.08
C GLU A 111 19.82 0.46 29.59
N PRO A 112 18.63 -0.15 29.71
CA PRO A 112 17.39 0.36 29.10
C PRO A 112 16.96 1.72 29.63
N ASP A 113 17.18 2.01 30.91
CA ASP A 113 16.79 3.25 31.58
C ASP A 113 17.85 4.37 31.47
N ARG A 114 18.99 4.11 30.85
CA ARG A 114 20.03 5.13 30.62
C ARG A 114 19.54 6.15 29.57
N ASN A 115 19.76 7.44 29.86
CA ASN A 115 19.45 8.49 28.89
C ASN A 115 20.30 8.32 27.61
N VAL A 116 19.69 8.64 26.47
CA VAL A 116 20.31 8.52 25.14
C VAL A 116 20.85 9.86 24.68
N THR A 117 21.91 9.84 23.89
CA THR A 117 22.40 11.02 23.18
C THR A 117 21.84 11.08 21.76
N ALA A 118 21.91 12.29 21.15
CA ALA A 118 21.44 12.51 19.79
C ALA A 118 22.11 11.57 18.76
N ARG A 119 23.41 11.32 18.89
CA ARG A 119 24.12 10.38 18.00
C ARG A 119 23.73 8.92 18.24
N GLU A 120 23.46 8.52 19.49
CA GLU A 120 22.99 7.17 19.78
C GLU A 120 21.60 6.94 19.18
N PHE A 121 20.68 7.92 19.32
CA PHE A 121 19.35 7.88 18.72
C PHE A 121 19.44 7.74 17.19
N THR A 122 20.22 8.63 16.55
CA THR A 122 20.43 8.64 15.11
C THR A 122 21.09 7.33 14.61
N LYS A 123 22.06 6.77 15.38
CA LYS A 123 22.68 5.49 15.04
C LYS A 123 21.67 4.34 15.04
N ILE A 124 20.80 4.28 16.04
CA ILE A 124 19.77 3.24 16.13
C ILE A 124 18.79 3.39 14.96
N PHE A 125 18.37 4.63 14.65
CA PHE A 125 17.52 4.90 13.49
C PHE A 125 18.16 4.41 12.19
N LEU A 126 19.38 4.85 11.87
CA LEU A 126 20.08 4.44 10.65
C LEU A 126 20.35 2.92 10.60
N SER A 127 20.61 2.28 11.75
CA SER A 127 20.83 0.83 11.81
C SER A 127 19.56 0.06 11.51
N ALA A 128 18.40 0.52 12.01
CA ALA A 128 17.10 -0.09 11.74
C ALA A 128 16.67 0.16 10.29
N GLU A 129 16.90 1.35 9.76
CA GLU A 129 16.60 1.75 8.39
C GLU A 129 17.39 0.94 7.35
N ASN A 130 18.69 0.73 7.61
CA ASN A 130 19.58 0.00 6.69
C ASN A 130 19.61 -1.54 6.90
N GLY A 131 18.75 -2.07 7.80
CA GLY A 131 18.73 -3.50 8.11
C GLY A 131 19.98 -4.01 8.85
N GLY A 132 20.72 -3.12 9.52
CA GLY A 132 21.88 -3.47 10.33
C GLY A 132 22.84 -2.30 10.59
N SER A 133 23.73 -2.46 11.57
CA SER A 133 24.67 -1.40 11.99
C SER A 133 25.99 -1.38 11.19
N ALA A 134 26.09 -2.15 10.10
CA ALA A 134 27.33 -2.28 9.33
C ALA A 134 27.83 -0.92 8.79
N GLY A 135 29.02 -0.50 9.19
CA GLY A 135 29.65 0.75 8.75
C GLY A 135 29.15 2.01 9.46
N ILE A 136 28.15 1.93 10.35
CA ILE A 136 27.60 3.06 11.11
C ILE A 136 28.19 3.06 12.53
N THR A 137 28.95 4.10 12.85
CA THR A 137 29.59 4.30 14.15
C THR A 137 29.11 5.62 14.78
N ILE A 138 29.29 5.79 16.08
CA ILE A 138 28.98 7.07 16.74
C ILE A 138 29.76 8.24 16.14
N ASP A 139 30.97 7.98 15.64
CA ASP A 139 31.83 9.04 15.08
C ASP A 139 31.37 9.50 13.70
N ASN A 140 30.86 8.57 12.83
CA ASN A 140 30.45 8.90 11.47
C ASN A 140 28.93 9.10 11.29
N VAL A 141 28.13 8.86 12.33
CA VAL A 141 26.64 8.88 12.24
C VAL A 141 26.09 10.21 11.77
N TYR A 142 26.71 11.32 12.16
CA TYR A 142 26.27 12.66 11.71
C TYR A 142 26.44 12.80 10.19
N ASP A 143 27.64 12.50 9.68
CA ASP A 143 27.92 12.60 8.25
C ASP A 143 27.07 11.63 7.44
N ALA A 144 26.84 10.42 7.96
CA ALA A 144 25.98 9.43 7.33
C ALA A 144 24.52 9.93 7.23
N ALA A 145 23.97 10.49 8.32
CA ALA A 145 22.60 10.99 8.34
C ALA A 145 22.42 12.24 7.45
N VAL A 146 23.41 13.14 7.42
CA VAL A 146 23.41 14.32 6.53
C VAL A 146 23.53 13.90 5.07
N SER A 147 24.44 12.96 4.75
CA SER A 147 24.63 12.49 3.38
C SER A 147 23.42 11.74 2.83
N ALA A 148 22.69 11.04 3.72
CA ALA A 148 21.44 10.37 3.37
C ALA A 148 20.23 11.31 3.34
N GLY A 149 20.39 12.60 3.65
CA GLY A 149 19.32 13.60 3.62
C GLY A 149 18.35 13.54 4.81
N TYR A 150 18.64 12.76 5.86
CA TYR A 150 17.75 12.61 7.01
C TYR A 150 17.75 13.81 7.97
N LEU A 151 18.80 14.61 7.98
CA LEU A 151 18.93 15.78 8.84
C LEU A 151 18.89 17.06 7.99
N ASN A 152 17.70 17.62 7.77
CA ASN A 152 17.48 18.82 6.95
C ASN A 152 17.23 20.08 7.80
N ASN A 153 16.76 19.92 9.02
CA ASN A 153 16.55 21.02 9.95
C ASN A 153 17.86 21.39 10.64
N ASP A 154 18.24 22.67 10.65
CA ASP A 154 19.50 23.13 11.23
C ASP A 154 19.60 22.86 12.74
N THR A 155 18.49 23.03 13.49
CA THR A 155 18.46 22.72 14.93
C THR A 155 18.72 21.24 15.19
N VAL A 156 18.12 20.35 14.37
CA VAL A 156 18.33 18.90 14.47
C VAL A 156 19.76 18.52 14.11
N ARG A 157 20.34 19.19 13.09
CA ARG A 157 21.76 19.01 12.72
C ARG A 157 22.69 19.40 13.87
N GLU A 158 22.41 20.51 14.56
CA GLU A 158 23.17 20.93 15.73
C GLU A 158 23.07 19.91 16.87
N LEU A 159 21.87 19.40 17.19
CA LEU A 159 21.68 18.36 18.21
C LEU A 159 22.58 17.13 17.96
N VAL A 160 22.64 16.64 16.72
CA VAL A 160 23.46 15.48 16.37
C VAL A 160 24.95 15.83 16.29
N ALA A 161 25.30 17.02 15.78
CA ALA A 161 26.69 17.49 15.71
C ALA A 161 27.31 17.64 17.11
N GLU A 162 26.57 18.25 18.05
CA GLU A 162 27.01 18.45 19.44
C GLU A 162 26.90 17.19 20.30
N ASN A 163 26.15 16.19 19.84
CA ASN A 163 25.90 14.94 20.56
C ASN A 163 25.29 15.17 21.95
N THR A 164 24.25 16.01 22.00
CA THR A 164 23.55 16.36 23.25
C THR A 164 22.76 15.16 23.81
N THR A 165 22.52 15.16 25.14
CA THR A 165 21.53 14.26 25.76
C THR A 165 20.14 14.74 25.38
N LEU A 166 19.30 13.84 24.84
CA LEU A 166 17.99 14.19 24.28
C LEU A 166 16.92 14.34 25.35
N THR A 167 16.12 15.39 25.24
CA THR A 167 14.77 15.46 25.80
C THR A 167 13.75 14.79 24.87
N ARG A 168 12.53 14.56 25.34
CA ARG A 168 11.44 14.09 24.46
C ARG A 168 11.13 15.10 23.35
N SER A 169 11.24 16.40 23.65
CA SER A 169 11.15 17.47 22.64
C SER A 169 12.16 17.29 21.52
N ASP A 170 13.43 17.04 21.85
CA ASP A 170 14.48 16.85 20.86
C ASP A 170 14.30 15.54 20.07
N ALA A 171 13.86 14.47 20.74
CA ALA A 171 13.54 13.20 20.07
C ALA A 171 12.36 13.34 19.09
N ILE A 172 11.34 14.16 19.43
CA ILE A 172 10.21 14.46 18.53
C ILE A 172 10.72 15.22 17.30
N ARG A 173 11.62 16.19 17.44
CA ARG A 173 12.23 16.90 16.31
C ARG A 173 13.03 15.96 15.42
N LEU A 174 13.83 15.07 16.00
CA LEU A 174 14.55 14.03 15.24
C LEU A 174 13.57 13.11 14.50
N CYS A 175 12.54 12.62 15.18
CA CYS A 175 11.52 11.79 14.53
C CYS A 175 10.79 12.55 13.43
N TYR A 176 10.48 13.82 13.63
CA TYR A 176 9.86 14.68 12.63
C TYR A 176 10.75 14.84 11.39
N ASP A 177 12.03 15.18 11.60
CA ASP A 177 13.01 15.31 10.51
C ASP A 177 13.18 13.98 9.77
N PHE A 178 13.35 12.88 10.49
CA PHE A 178 13.46 11.55 9.89
C PHE A 178 12.18 11.15 9.15
N TYR A 179 11.00 11.40 9.72
CA TYR A 179 9.72 11.07 9.12
C TYR A 179 9.50 11.77 7.78
N TYR A 180 9.84 13.06 7.70
CA TYR A 180 9.69 13.84 6.46
C TYR A 180 10.84 13.68 5.47
N ASN A 181 12.03 13.27 5.94
CA ASN A 181 13.22 13.10 5.12
C ASN A 181 13.53 11.62 4.81
N THR A 182 12.78 10.69 5.39
CA THR A 182 12.77 9.31 4.88
C THR A 182 12.09 9.34 3.52
N ASP A 183 12.90 9.25 2.46
CA ASP A 183 12.41 9.07 1.09
C ASP A 183 11.83 7.66 0.85
N HIS A 184 11.47 6.98 1.92
CA HIS A 184 10.80 5.70 1.83
C HIS A 184 9.31 5.94 2.03
N PRO A 185 8.50 5.85 0.96
CA PRO A 185 7.08 5.68 1.17
C PRO A 185 6.91 4.47 2.09
N VAL A 186 6.14 4.65 3.14
CA VAL A 186 5.72 3.55 4.01
C VAL A 186 5.15 2.48 3.08
N SER A 187 5.74 1.29 3.12
CA SER A 187 5.21 0.12 2.43
C SER A 187 3.70 0.08 2.64
N ASP A 188 2.93 -0.07 1.59
CA ASP A 188 1.48 -0.27 1.73
C ASP A 188 1.26 -1.61 2.44
N VAL A 189 1.20 -1.52 3.78
CA VAL A 189 1.11 -2.68 4.68
C VAL A 189 -0.10 -3.54 4.33
N PHE A 190 -1.21 -2.90 3.95
CA PHE A 190 -2.40 -3.63 3.53
C PHE A 190 -2.12 -4.46 2.26
N THR A 191 -1.52 -3.86 1.24
CA THR A 191 -1.16 -4.56 0.00
C THR A 191 -0.11 -5.64 0.26
N ALA A 192 0.86 -5.39 1.13
CA ALA A 192 1.86 -6.40 1.50
C ALA A 192 1.22 -7.62 2.20
N LYS A 193 0.29 -7.40 3.13
CA LYS A 193 -0.48 -8.48 3.79
C LYS A 193 -1.36 -9.22 2.78
N LEU A 194 -2.04 -8.47 1.91
CA LEU A 194 -2.94 -9.03 0.92
C LEU A 194 -2.20 -9.93 -0.08
N THR A 195 -1.07 -9.47 -0.61
CA THR A 195 -0.23 -10.26 -1.53
C THR A 195 0.38 -11.49 -0.87
N ALA A 196 0.73 -11.41 0.41
CA ALA A 196 1.23 -12.56 1.17
C ALA A 196 0.16 -13.65 1.41
N ALA A 197 -1.12 -13.27 1.38
CA ALA A 197 -2.25 -14.20 1.51
C ALA A 197 -2.67 -14.85 0.18
N MET A 198 -2.08 -14.45 -0.95
CA MET A 198 -2.48 -14.96 -2.27
C MET A 198 -1.99 -16.41 -2.52
N PRO A 199 -2.76 -17.18 -3.31
CA PRO A 199 -2.42 -18.57 -3.62
C PRO A 199 -1.12 -18.66 -4.45
N GLN A 200 -0.37 -19.74 -4.25
CA GLN A 200 0.88 -20.00 -4.95
C GLN A 200 0.75 -21.00 -6.10
N ASN A 201 -0.45 -21.50 -6.36
CA ASN A 201 -0.73 -22.60 -7.32
C ASN A 201 -1.52 -22.14 -8.56
N GLU A 202 -1.76 -20.86 -8.70
CA GLU A 202 -2.46 -20.24 -9.83
C GLU A 202 -1.97 -18.82 -10.08
N ASN A 203 -2.28 -18.28 -11.26
CA ASN A 203 -2.11 -16.85 -11.54
C ASN A 203 -3.13 -16.06 -10.76
N TYR A 204 -2.75 -14.89 -10.29
CA TYR A 204 -3.70 -13.98 -9.67
C TYR A 204 -3.46 -12.53 -10.10
N MET A 205 -4.49 -11.72 -10.02
CA MET A 205 -4.42 -10.27 -9.99
C MET A 205 -5.43 -9.76 -8.98
N ILE A 206 -5.03 -8.80 -8.17
CA ILE A 206 -5.88 -8.12 -7.20
C ILE A 206 -5.73 -6.62 -7.34
N SER A 207 -6.75 -5.87 -6.98
CA SER A 207 -6.70 -4.43 -6.81
C SER A 207 -6.82 -4.09 -5.32
N PRO A 208 -5.71 -3.80 -4.64
CA PRO A 208 -5.75 -3.38 -3.23
C PRO A 208 -6.59 -2.13 -3.02
N LEU A 209 -6.51 -1.17 -3.94
CA LEU A 209 -7.32 0.04 -3.91
C LEU A 209 -8.83 -0.28 -3.97
N SER A 210 -9.25 -1.20 -4.85
CA SER A 210 -10.63 -1.65 -4.98
C SER A 210 -11.15 -2.26 -3.67
N ILE A 211 -10.39 -3.18 -3.09
CA ILE A 211 -10.75 -3.85 -1.83
C ILE A 211 -10.83 -2.84 -0.68
N LYS A 212 -9.81 -1.98 -0.54
CA LYS A 212 -9.84 -0.87 0.43
C LYS A 212 -11.07 0.01 0.27
N THR A 213 -11.40 0.37 -0.97
CA THR A 213 -12.55 1.22 -1.30
C THR A 213 -13.88 0.59 -0.85
N ALA A 214 -14.11 -0.68 -1.18
CA ALA A 214 -15.33 -1.40 -0.79
C ALA A 214 -15.52 -1.47 0.73
N PHE A 215 -14.46 -1.87 1.45
CA PHE A 215 -14.55 -2.01 2.91
C PHE A 215 -14.46 -0.68 3.66
N ALA A 216 -13.83 0.36 3.11
CA ALA A 216 -13.88 1.71 3.66
C ALA A 216 -15.26 2.34 3.49
N MET A 217 -15.95 2.10 2.36
CA MET A 217 -17.35 2.48 2.18
C MET A 217 -18.23 1.80 3.25
N LEU A 218 -18.00 0.51 3.51
CA LEU A 218 -18.68 -0.22 4.58
C LEU A 218 -18.34 0.35 5.98
N ALA A 219 -17.08 0.73 6.24
CA ALA A 219 -16.63 1.33 7.50
C ALA A 219 -17.32 2.67 7.80
N ASN A 220 -17.71 3.44 6.77
CA ASN A 220 -18.52 4.66 6.93
C ASN A 220 -19.96 4.37 7.42
N GLY A 221 -20.47 3.19 7.12
CA GLY A 221 -21.78 2.71 7.61
C GLY A 221 -21.71 1.94 8.92
N ALA A 222 -20.50 1.69 9.43
CA ALA A 222 -20.25 0.93 10.64
C ALA A 222 -20.06 1.83 11.87
N GLU A 223 -20.36 1.27 13.05
CA GLU A 223 -20.24 1.92 14.34
C GLU A 223 -19.43 1.08 15.34
N GLY A 224 -18.90 1.73 16.38
CA GLY A 224 -18.25 1.09 17.52
C GLY A 224 -17.09 0.18 17.09
N GLU A 225 -17.04 -1.02 17.69
CA GLU A 225 -15.97 -1.99 17.48
C GLU A 225 -15.89 -2.48 16.01
N THR A 226 -17.03 -2.61 15.33
CA THR A 226 -17.06 -3.03 13.91
C THR A 226 -16.33 -2.04 13.02
N ARG A 227 -16.59 -0.73 13.23
CA ARG A 227 -15.86 0.33 12.51
C ARG A 227 -14.36 0.31 12.83
N ALA A 228 -14.01 0.16 14.10
CA ALA A 228 -12.61 0.14 14.54
C ALA A 228 -11.85 -1.04 13.92
N GLN A 229 -12.45 -2.23 13.90
CA GLN A 229 -11.86 -3.42 13.28
C GLN A 229 -11.69 -3.27 11.77
N LEU A 230 -12.66 -2.71 11.06
CA LEU A 230 -12.56 -2.45 9.61
C LEU A 230 -11.42 -1.47 9.31
N ILE A 231 -11.35 -0.34 10.01
CA ILE A 231 -10.29 0.66 9.85
C ILE A 231 -8.91 0.05 10.09
N SER A 232 -8.77 -0.75 11.17
CA SER A 232 -7.53 -1.43 11.51
C SER A 232 -7.14 -2.49 10.47
N ALA A 233 -8.10 -3.32 10.02
CA ALA A 233 -7.85 -4.35 9.01
C ALA A 233 -7.38 -3.78 7.66
N LEU A 234 -7.87 -2.59 7.31
CA LEU A 234 -7.52 -1.88 6.08
C LEU A 234 -6.24 -1.03 6.21
N GLU A 235 -5.63 -1.00 7.40
CA GLU A 235 -4.47 -0.13 7.69
C GLU A 235 -4.75 1.35 7.34
N ILE A 236 -5.95 1.83 7.72
CA ILE A 236 -6.37 3.22 7.53
C ILE A 236 -6.14 3.96 8.85
N ASP A 237 -5.28 4.98 8.83
CA ASP A 237 -5.00 5.78 10.02
C ASP A 237 -6.17 6.72 10.38
N ASP A 238 -6.75 7.36 9.37
CA ASP A 238 -7.90 8.26 9.49
C ASP A 238 -8.85 8.09 8.31
N LEU A 239 -10.10 7.68 8.59
CA LEU A 239 -11.06 7.37 7.55
C LEU A 239 -11.51 8.61 6.76
N ASP A 240 -11.61 9.78 7.41
CA ASP A 240 -12.06 11.00 6.75
C ASP A 240 -10.98 11.51 5.77
N THR A 241 -9.72 11.41 6.15
CA THR A 241 -8.58 11.71 5.26
C THR A 241 -8.57 10.73 4.10
N PHE A 242 -8.67 9.42 4.36
CA PHE A 242 -8.74 8.40 3.31
C PHE A 242 -9.88 8.67 2.32
N ASN A 243 -11.08 8.99 2.83
CA ASN A 243 -12.24 9.33 2.00
C ASN A 243 -11.97 10.51 1.07
N ASN A 244 -11.35 11.58 1.58
CA ASN A 244 -11.05 12.77 0.78
C ASN A 244 -10.00 12.48 -0.30
N ASP A 245 -8.94 11.75 0.05
CA ASP A 245 -7.86 11.39 -0.88
C ASP A 245 -8.39 10.46 -1.98
N LEU A 246 -9.20 9.47 -1.60
CA LEU A 246 -9.85 8.58 -2.56
C LEU A 246 -10.76 9.33 -3.53
N MET A 247 -11.60 10.26 -3.02
CA MET A 247 -12.47 11.08 -3.86
C MET A 247 -11.65 11.88 -4.89
N LEU A 248 -10.53 12.47 -4.48
CA LEU A 248 -9.65 13.21 -5.39
C LEU A 248 -9.01 12.30 -6.43
N ASN A 249 -8.58 11.10 -6.03
CA ASN A 249 -7.99 10.11 -6.94
C ASN A 249 -9.04 9.58 -7.94
N ILE A 250 -10.24 9.20 -7.49
CA ILE A 250 -11.34 8.76 -8.37
C ILE A 250 -11.64 9.85 -9.41
N LYS A 251 -11.71 11.11 -8.98
CA LYS A 251 -11.94 12.23 -9.90
C LYS A 251 -10.79 12.36 -10.91
N ARG A 252 -9.54 12.35 -10.46
CA ARG A 252 -8.35 12.45 -11.31
C ARG A 252 -8.30 11.32 -12.34
N TYR A 253 -8.62 10.09 -11.93
CA TYR A 253 -8.65 8.96 -12.86
C TYR A 253 -9.81 9.05 -13.85
N SER A 254 -11.00 9.43 -13.43
CA SER A 254 -12.17 9.53 -14.31
C SER A 254 -12.12 10.72 -15.28
N GLU A 255 -11.33 11.76 -15.01
CA GLU A 255 -11.13 12.92 -15.87
C GLU A 255 -9.98 12.71 -16.87
N ASP A 256 -9.19 11.61 -16.75
CA ASP A 256 -8.13 11.32 -17.71
C ASP A 256 -8.68 10.86 -19.05
N GLU A 257 -8.17 11.46 -20.14
CA GLU A 257 -8.63 11.17 -21.50
C GLU A 257 -7.65 10.26 -22.28
N VAL A 258 -6.54 9.86 -21.64
CA VAL A 258 -5.47 9.04 -22.24
C VAL A 258 -5.57 7.60 -21.81
N SER A 259 -5.68 7.37 -20.49
CA SER A 259 -5.91 6.07 -19.89
C SER A 259 -7.37 5.93 -19.44
N GLU A 260 -7.90 4.73 -19.49
CA GLU A 260 -9.26 4.44 -19.02
C GLU A 260 -9.13 3.76 -17.63
N ILE A 261 -9.48 4.48 -16.56
CA ILE A 261 -9.44 3.96 -15.18
C ILE A 261 -10.79 4.23 -14.53
N ASP A 262 -11.64 3.20 -14.44
CA ASP A 262 -12.98 3.31 -13.89
C ASP A 262 -13.07 2.59 -12.55
N ILE A 263 -13.20 3.35 -11.46
CA ILE A 263 -13.49 2.83 -10.13
C ILE A 263 -14.97 3.08 -9.86
N SER A 264 -15.77 2.02 -9.91
CA SER A 264 -17.22 2.11 -9.81
C SER A 264 -17.75 1.37 -8.57
N ASN A 265 -18.68 2.02 -7.87
CA ASN A 265 -19.26 1.52 -6.64
C ASN A 265 -20.79 1.51 -6.71
N SER A 266 -21.44 0.54 -6.09
CA SER A 266 -22.89 0.48 -6.01
C SER A 266 -23.39 -0.17 -4.73
N LEU A 267 -24.57 0.32 -4.30
CA LEU A 267 -25.31 -0.14 -3.14
C LEU A 267 -26.66 -0.72 -3.59
N TRP A 268 -26.93 -1.96 -3.25
CA TRP A 268 -28.15 -2.67 -3.65
C TRP A 268 -28.95 -3.08 -2.42
N LEU A 269 -30.27 -2.82 -2.43
CA LEU A 269 -31.21 -3.19 -1.37
C LEU A 269 -32.38 -3.94 -1.98
N PHE A 270 -32.71 -5.12 -1.41
CA PHE A 270 -33.81 -5.97 -1.89
C PHE A 270 -35.06 -5.70 -1.07
N GLU A 271 -36.00 -4.93 -1.65
CA GLU A 271 -37.17 -4.36 -0.95
C GLU A 271 -38.20 -5.38 -0.50
N ASP A 272 -38.21 -6.57 -1.09
CA ASP A 272 -39.09 -7.68 -0.72
C ASP A 272 -38.53 -8.54 0.44
N LEU A 273 -37.27 -8.33 0.81
CA LEU A 273 -36.58 -9.10 1.87
C LEU A 273 -36.38 -8.31 3.17
N THR A 274 -36.58 -6.99 3.14
CA THR A 274 -36.39 -6.16 4.32
C THR A 274 -37.26 -4.90 4.30
N ASP A 275 -37.75 -4.49 5.50
CA ASP A 275 -38.37 -3.18 5.71
C ASP A 275 -37.33 -2.05 5.93
N ARG A 276 -36.05 -2.35 5.90
CA ARG A 276 -34.96 -1.39 6.10
C ARG A 276 -34.77 -0.53 4.86
N ASN A 277 -34.15 0.63 5.06
CA ASN A 277 -33.64 1.49 4.01
C ASN A 277 -32.20 1.87 4.34
N PHE A 278 -31.41 2.21 3.34
CA PHE A 278 -30.19 2.97 3.60
C PHE A 278 -30.56 4.32 4.22
N LEU A 279 -29.74 4.77 5.17
CA LEU A 279 -29.86 6.11 5.73
C LEU A 279 -29.39 7.16 4.72
N ASP A 280 -30.11 8.26 4.57
CA ASP A 280 -29.75 9.34 3.63
C ASP A 280 -28.31 9.82 3.85
N ALA A 281 -27.90 10.01 5.12
CA ALA A 281 -26.54 10.42 5.44
C ALA A 281 -25.45 9.42 4.97
N TYR A 282 -25.76 8.12 4.98
CA TYR A 282 -24.85 7.11 4.45
C TYR A 282 -24.79 7.14 2.92
N VAL A 283 -25.95 7.27 2.27
CA VAL A 283 -26.04 7.42 0.81
C VAL A 283 -25.29 8.66 0.35
N ASP A 284 -25.46 9.80 1.04
CA ASP A 284 -24.72 11.04 0.76
C ASP A 284 -23.20 10.85 0.87
N THR A 285 -22.75 10.12 1.90
CA THR A 285 -21.33 9.80 2.11
C THR A 285 -20.79 8.87 1.00
N ALA A 286 -21.54 7.81 0.67
CA ALA A 286 -21.19 6.87 -0.38
C ALA A 286 -21.13 7.53 -1.77
N ASN A 287 -22.10 8.39 -2.06
CA ASN A 287 -22.09 9.15 -3.32
C ASN A 287 -20.93 10.15 -3.35
N LYS A 288 -20.74 10.94 -2.27
CA LYS A 288 -19.73 12.00 -2.24
C LYS A 288 -18.30 11.49 -2.40
N TYR A 289 -17.92 10.44 -1.66
CA TYR A 289 -16.53 10.00 -1.56
C TYR A 289 -16.20 8.83 -2.48
N TYR A 290 -17.20 8.03 -2.86
CA TYR A 290 -17.03 6.79 -3.59
C TYR A 290 -17.73 6.79 -4.95
N ASN A 291 -18.42 7.88 -5.29
CA ASN A 291 -19.27 7.98 -6.50
C ASN A 291 -20.22 6.77 -6.62
N ALA A 292 -20.79 6.31 -5.49
CA ALA A 292 -21.57 5.10 -5.43
C ALA A 292 -23.00 5.32 -5.96
N GLU A 293 -23.44 4.43 -6.84
CA GLU A 293 -24.81 4.35 -7.31
C GLU A 293 -25.66 3.54 -6.32
N THR A 294 -26.91 3.94 -6.09
CA THR A 294 -27.81 3.26 -5.13
C THR A 294 -29.03 2.71 -5.84
N PHE A 295 -29.29 1.42 -5.62
CA PHE A 295 -30.40 0.69 -6.22
C PHE A 295 -31.31 0.08 -5.15
N ARG A 296 -32.61 0.10 -5.41
CA ARG A 296 -33.62 -0.56 -4.61
C ARG A 296 -34.60 -1.28 -5.52
N MET A 297 -34.72 -2.60 -5.35
CA MET A 297 -35.55 -3.44 -6.24
C MET A 297 -35.93 -4.76 -5.56
N PRO A 298 -36.88 -5.52 -6.12
CA PRO A 298 -37.15 -6.89 -5.70
C PRO A 298 -35.94 -7.80 -5.92
N SER A 299 -35.76 -8.77 -5.04
CA SER A 299 -34.65 -9.75 -5.13
C SER A 299 -34.69 -10.57 -6.44
N SER A 300 -35.88 -10.78 -7.01
CA SER A 300 -36.06 -11.49 -8.29
C SER A 300 -35.37 -10.82 -9.48
N ASP A 301 -35.19 -9.51 -9.43
CA ASP A 301 -34.62 -8.70 -10.52
C ASP A 301 -33.15 -8.32 -10.25
N ALA A 302 -32.70 -8.59 -9.03
CA ALA A 302 -31.42 -8.08 -8.53
C ALA A 302 -30.21 -8.72 -9.21
N LEU A 303 -30.18 -10.05 -9.37
CA LEU A 303 -29.02 -10.76 -9.95
C LEU A 303 -28.71 -10.30 -11.37
N GLU A 304 -29.76 -10.25 -12.24
CA GLU A 304 -29.60 -9.79 -13.62
C GLU A 304 -29.13 -8.34 -13.66
N SER A 305 -29.69 -7.48 -12.81
CA SER A 305 -29.35 -6.07 -12.74
C SER A 305 -27.92 -5.85 -12.22
N MET A 306 -27.47 -6.57 -11.20
CA MET A 306 -26.13 -6.49 -10.65
C MET A 306 -25.08 -6.98 -11.67
N ASN A 307 -25.31 -8.14 -12.29
CA ASN A 307 -24.40 -8.67 -13.30
C ASN A 307 -24.33 -7.76 -14.52
N GLY A 308 -25.47 -7.22 -14.98
CA GLY A 308 -25.51 -6.24 -16.07
C GLY A 308 -24.76 -4.96 -15.75
N TRP A 309 -24.89 -4.43 -14.52
CA TRP A 309 -24.14 -3.27 -14.05
C TRP A 309 -22.63 -3.53 -14.02
N VAL A 310 -22.20 -4.69 -13.50
CA VAL A 310 -20.77 -5.07 -13.47
C VAL A 310 -20.21 -5.21 -14.88
N SER A 311 -20.93 -5.88 -15.79
CA SER A 311 -20.54 -6.03 -17.20
C SER A 311 -20.39 -4.66 -17.88
N GLU A 312 -21.32 -3.74 -17.67
CA GLU A 312 -21.24 -2.37 -18.20
C GLU A 312 -20.01 -1.62 -17.65
N LYS A 313 -19.82 -1.62 -16.31
CA LYS A 313 -18.71 -0.88 -15.66
C LYS A 313 -17.33 -1.49 -15.93
N THR A 314 -17.25 -2.73 -16.37
CA THR A 314 -16.00 -3.39 -16.73
C THR A 314 -15.85 -3.58 -18.25
N HIS A 315 -16.62 -2.85 -19.05
CA HIS A 315 -16.56 -2.90 -20.53
C HIS A 315 -16.66 -4.34 -21.08
N GLU A 316 -17.62 -5.12 -20.54
CA GLU A 316 -17.88 -6.53 -20.91
C GLU A 316 -16.68 -7.48 -20.62
N LYS A 317 -15.78 -7.13 -19.69
CA LYS A 317 -14.66 -7.99 -19.31
C LYS A 317 -15.00 -8.92 -18.14
N ILE A 318 -15.91 -8.49 -17.30
CA ILE A 318 -16.48 -9.30 -16.22
C ILE A 318 -17.98 -9.45 -16.49
N ASP A 319 -18.38 -10.61 -16.98
CA ASP A 319 -19.76 -10.86 -17.38
C ASP A 319 -20.73 -10.94 -16.17
N GLN A 320 -20.21 -11.42 -15.02
CA GLN A 320 -21.03 -11.60 -13.82
C GLN A 320 -20.21 -11.46 -12.53
N ILE A 321 -20.79 -10.83 -11.54
CA ILE A 321 -20.22 -10.75 -10.19
C ILE A 321 -20.59 -11.97 -9.34
N MET A 322 -21.73 -12.60 -9.64
CA MET A 322 -22.29 -13.71 -8.88
C MET A 322 -23.09 -14.62 -9.80
N SER A 323 -22.95 -15.93 -9.62
CA SER A 323 -23.78 -16.93 -10.28
C SER A 323 -25.16 -17.03 -9.64
N GLU A 324 -26.13 -17.67 -10.34
CA GLU A 324 -27.48 -17.91 -9.80
C GLU A 324 -27.44 -18.82 -8.56
N ASP A 325 -26.57 -19.84 -8.55
CA ASP A 325 -26.45 -20.77 -7.41
C ASP A 325 -25.89 -20.06 -6.17
N GLU A 326 -24.88 -19.21 -6.33
CA GLU A 326 -24.30 -18.39 -5.26
C GLU A 326 -25.33 -17.39 -4.74
N PHE A 327 -26.04 -16.70 -5.62
CA PHE A 327 -27.07 -15.74 -5.23
C PHE A 327 -28.19 -16.40 -4.42
N ASN A 328 -28.70 -17.55 -4.87
CA ASN A 328 -29.70 -18.31 -4.15
C ASN A 328 -29.19 -18.83 -2.79
N ALA A 329 -27.92 -19.22 -2.70
CA ALA A 329 -27.30 -19.64 -1.45
C ALA A 329 -27.29 -18.50 -0.42
N VAL A 330 -26.75 -17.32 -0.79
CA VAL A 330 -26.68 -16.17 0.14
C VAL A 330 -28.05 -15.57 0.46
N LEU A 331 -29.02 -15.62 -0.46
CA LEU A 331 -30.41 -15.26 -0.15
C LEU A 331 -30.98 -16.18 0.93
N SER A 332 -30.70 -17.48 0.88
CA SER A 332 -31.16 -18.45 1.89
C SER A 332 -30.55 -18.20 3.28
N GLU A 333 -29.42 -17.53 3.36
CA GLU A 333 -28.75 -17.10 4.58
C GLU A 333 -29.24 -15.74 5.09
N GLY A 334 -30.15 -15.09 4.35
CA GLY A 334 -30.78 -13.84 4.76
C GLY A 334 -30.14 -12.58 4.15
N LEU A 335 -29.40 -12.71 3.05
CA LEU A 335 -28.90 -11.55 2.29
C LEU A 335 -30.07 -10.67 1.84
N PHE A 336 -29.97 -9.38 2.11
CA PHE A 336 -30.97 -8.39 1.67
C PHE A 336 -30.35 -7.13 1.04
N SER A 337 -29.02 -7.06 1.05
CA SER A 337 -28.26 -5.93 0.52
C SER A 337 -26.88 -6.38 0.04
N VAL A 338 -26.39 -5.79 -1.05
CA VAL A 338 -25.08 -6.04 -1.64
C VAL A 338 -24.38 -4.71 -1.89
N LEU A 339 -23.08 -4.67 -1.61
CA LEU A 339 -22.16 -3.63 -2.02
C LEU A 339 -21.27 -4.21 -3.12
N ILE A 340 -21.18 -3.52 -4.25
CA ILE A 340 -20.32 -3.93 -5.36
C ILE A 340 -19.32 -2.82 -5.63
N ASN A 341 -18.05 -3.20 -5.77
CA ASN A 341 -17.00 -2.36 -6.30
C ASN A 341 -16.35 -3.07 -7.48
N THR A 342 -16.08 -2.32 -8.55
CA THR A 342 -15.34 -2.78 -9.71
C THR A 342 -14.24 -1.80 -10.05
N VAL A 343 -13.13 -2.30 -10.58
CA VAL A 343 -12.08 -1.49 -11.19
C VAL A 343 -11.77 -2.02 -12.57
N TYR A 344 -11.82 -1.12 -13.55
CA TYR A 344 -11.39 -1.37 -14.92
C TYR A 344 -10.16 -0.52 -15.22
N PHE A 345 -9.19 -1.09 -15.94
CA PHE A 345 -7.96 -0.40 -16.34
C PHE A 345 -7.59 -0.75 -17.77
N LYS A 346 -7.33 0.29 -18.56
CA LYS A 346 -6.81 0.15 -19.92
C LYS A 346 -5.89 1.32 -20.25
N ALA A 347 -4.67 1.00 -20.64
CA ALA A 347 -3.68 1.99 -21.03
C ALA A 347 -2.70 1.43 -22.06
N ALA A 348 -2.28 2.26 -23.01
CA ALA A 348 -1.26 1.90 -23.99
C ALA A 348 0.15 2.08 -23.40
N TRP A 349 1.10 1.23 -23.80
CA TRP A 349 2.51 1.46 -23.47
C TRP A 349 3.01 2.78 -24.04
N GLN A 350 3.84 3.49 -23.30
CA GLN A 350 4.56 4.65 -23.84
C GLN A 350 5.46 4.25 -25.02
N ASN A 351 6.12 3.12 -24.92
CA ASN A 351 6.87 2.49 -25.98
C ASN A 351 6.23 1.14 -26.30
N GLN A 352 5.41 1.09 -27.37
CA GLN A 352 4.73 -0.14 -27.76
C GLN A 352 5.71 -1.16 -28.33
N PHE A 353 5.48 -2.44 -28.07
CA PHE A 353 6.22 -3.52 -28.70
C PHE A 353 5.82 -3.65 -30.18
N THR A 354 6.79 -3.99 -31.01
CA THR A 354 6.55 -4.22 -32.43
C THR A 354 6.00 -5.64 -32.63
N PRO A 355 4.75 -5.83 -33.14
CA PRO A 355 4.16 -7.17 -33.28
C PRO A 355 5.01 -8.15 -34.09
N GLN A 356 5.78 -7.66 -35.09
CA GLN A 356 6.67 -8.48 -35.92
C GLN A 356 7.89 -9.00 -35.14
N SER A 357 8.19 -8.44 -33.97
CA SER A 357 9.28 -8.87 -33.09
C SER A 357 8.80 -9.87 -32.04
N THR A 358 7.50 -10.13 -31.95
CA THR A 358 6.94 -11.18 -31.08
C THR A 358 7.34 -12.56 -31.60
N TYR A 359 7.81 -13.43 -30.72
CA TYR A 359 8.29 -14.76 -31.06
C TYR A 359 7.88 -15.81 -30.03
N ARG A 360 7.79 -17.06 -30.44
CA ARG A 360 7.50 -18.18 -29.56
C ARG A 360 8.74 -18.56 -28.75
N SER A 361 8.57 -18.72 -27.44
CA SER A 361 9.61 -19.20 -26.56
C SER A 361 9.02 -19.94 -25.35
N VAL A 362 9.89 -20.61 -24.61
CA VAL A 362 9.51 -21.39 -23.42
C VAL A 362 9.39 -20.48 -22.22
N PHE A 363 8.29 -20.64 -21.50
CA PHE A 363 8.08 -20.19 -20.13
C PHE A 363 8.12 -21.41 -19.20
N THR A 364 8.89 -21.33 -18.14
CA THR A 364 8.98 -22.37 -17.11
C THR A 364 8.13 -21.97 -15.91
N ASP A 365 7.05 -22.68 -15.68
CA ASP A 365 6.13 -22.37 -14.59
C ASP A 365 6.70 -22.70 -13.20
N ARG A 366 5.97 -22.35 -12.16
CA ARG A 366 6.39 -22.57 -10.75
C ARG A 366 6.60 -24.06 -10.41
N ASN A 367 5.95 -24.97 -11.13
CA ASN A 367 6.11 -26.41 -10.97
C ASN A 367 7.25 -27.00 -11.83
N GLY A 368 7.96 -26.16 -12.59
CA GLY A 368 9.02 -26.55 -13.51
C GLY A 368 8.50 -27.12 -14.84
N LYS A 369 7.21 -26.97 -15.16
CA LYS A 369 6.66 -27.35 -16.45
C LYS A 369 7.01 -26.28 -17.49
N GLU A 370 7.57 -26.72 -18.60
CA GLU A 370 7.89 -25.87 -19.73
C GLU A 370 6.70 -25.79 -20.70
N THR A 371 6.28 -24.58 -21.04
CA THR A 371 5.19 -24.33 -21.99
C THR A 371 5.61 -23.24 -22.96
N GLU A 372 5.39 -23.43 -24.28
CA GLU A 372 5.65 -22.37 -25.26
C GLU A 372 4.55 -21.31 -25.25
N THR A 373 4.95 -20.05 -25.16
CA THR A 373 4.07 -18.89 -25.27
C THR A 373 4.70 -17.80 -26.12
N ASP A 374 3.94 -16.75 -26.44
CA ASP A 374 4.41 -15.61 -27.22
C ASP A 374 5.12 -14.59 -26.33
N PHE A 375 6.35 -14.23 -26.72
CA PHE A 375 7.16 -13.20 -26.08
C PHE A 375 7.29 -11.97 -26.98
N MET A 376 6.91 -10.84 -26.48
CA MET A 376 7.16 -9.53 -27.08
C MET A 376 8.63 -9.15 -26.86
N LEU A 377 9.28 -8.61 -27.89
CA LEU A 377 10.69 -8.21 -27.84
C LEU A 377 10.82 -6.72 -28.13
N ASP A 378 11.53 -6.00 -27.27
CA ASP A 378 11.97 -4.62 -27.50
C ASP A 378 13.41 -4.41 -27.02
N VAL A 379 14.10 -3.44 -27.65
CA VAL A 379 15.45 -3.02 -27.26
C VAL A 379 15.46 -1.52 -27.08
N SER A 380 15.33 -1.08 -25.84
CA SER A 380 15.19 0.33 -25.50
C SER A 380 15.91 0.68 -24.19
N TYR A 381 15.76 1.92 -23.75
CA TYR A 381 16.16 2.35 -22.41
C TYR A 381 14.99 2.19 -21.46
N TYR A 382 15.21 1.45 -20.37
CA TYR A 382 14.24 1.20 -19.33
C TYR A 382 14.81 1.59 -17.96
N ASP A 383 13.96 1.99 -17.05
CA ASP A 383 14.31 2.04 -15.65
C ASP A 383 14.38 0.60 -15.13
N TYR A 384 15.55 0.20 -14.65
CA TYR A 384 15.90 -1.17 -14.34
C TYR A 384 16.75 -1.25 -13.08
N CYS A 385 16.56 -2.33 -12.31
CA CYS A 385 17.38 -2.69 -11.18
C CYS A 385 17.62 -4.20 -11.15
N ASP A 386 18.85 -4.59 -10.86
CA ASP A 386 19.24 -5.96 -10.50
C ASP A 386 20.07 -5.89 -9.22
N ASN A 387 19.50 -6.29 -8.10
CA ASN A 387 20.18 -6.29 -6.80
C ASN A 387 20.73 -7.67 -6.41
N GLY A 388 20.76 -8.61 -7.36
CA GLY A 388 21.23 -9.98 -7.16
C GLY A 388 20.20 -10.94 -6.54
N SER A 389 19.13 -10.42 -5.95
CA SER A 389 17.99 -11.20 -5.45
C SER A 389 16.80 -11.14 -6.40
N MET A 390 16.48 -9.95 -6.88
CA MET A 390 15.38 -9.70 -7.82
C MET A 390 15.83 -8.73 -8.92
N GLN A 391 15.17 -8.87 -10.08
CA GLN A 391 15.27 -7.93 -11.20
C GLN A 391 13.94 -7.21 -11.35
N ILE A 392 13.99 -5.89 -11.49
CA ILE A 392 12.81 -5.03 -11.67
C ILE A 392 12.98 -4.23 -12.94
N ILE A 393 11.92 -4.17 -13.76
CA ILE A 393 11.83 -3.28 -14.91
C ILE A 393 10.56 -2.46 -14.81
N ARG A 394 10.65 -1.16 -15.12
CA ARG A 394 9.51 -0.25 -15.25
C ARG A 394 9.12 -0.11 -16.70
N MET A 395 7.87 -0.34 -17.00
CA MET A 395 7.23 -0.15 -18.30
C MET A 395 6.17 0.95 -18.17
N PRO A 396 6.48 2.21 -18.51
CA PRO A 396 5.54 3.30 -18.37
C PRO A 396 4.42 3.21 -19.41
N TYR A 397 3.21 3.61 -18.99
CA TYR A 397 2.10 3.84 -19.89
C TYR A 397 2.18 5.22 -20.55
N SER A 398 1.51 5.37 -21.68
CA SER A 398 1.53 6.62 -22.45
C SER A 398 0.79 7.74 -21.72
N THR A 399 1.39 8.91 -21.69
CA THR A 399 0.76 10.16 -21.25
C THR A 399 0.17 10.97 -22.41
N HIS A 400 0.13 10.38 -23.61
CA HIS A 400 -0.34 11.07 -24.81
C HIS A 400 -1.17 10.13 -25.69
N ARG A 401 -2.38 10.57 -26.11
CA ARG A 401 -3.28 9.83 -27.00
C ARG A 401 -4.14 10.81 -27.83
N ASN A 402 -4.11 10.69 -29.17
CA ASN A 402 -5.01 11.43 -30.07
C ASN A 402 -5.10 12.93 -29.78
N ASP A 403 -3.98 13.64 -29.70
CA ASP A 403 -3.89 15.07 -29.35
C ASP A 403 -4.38 15.43 -27.92
N LYS A 404 -4.49 14.43 -27.04
CA LYS A 404 -4.74 14.58 -25.60
C LYS A 404 -3.47 14.25 -24.82
N ASP A 405 -3.22 15.03 -23.80
CA ASP A 405 -2.14 14.80 -22.84
C ASP A 405 -2.73 14.45 -21.48
N SER A 406 -2.10 13.51 -20.76
CA SER A 406 -2.42 13.15 -19.40
C SER A 406 -1.39 13.74 -18.44
N GLU A 407 -1.86 14.17 -17.28
CA GLU A 407 -1.02 14.48 -16.12
C GLU A 407 -0.78 13.24 -15.24
N LEU A 408 -1.37 12.09 -15.57
CA LEU A 408 -1.17 10.83 -14.85
C LEU A 408 0.08 10.11 -15.36
N HIS A 409 0.97 9.76 -14.44
CA HIS A 409 2.14 8.94 -14.75
C HIS A 409 1.91 7.54 -14.18
N LEU A 410 1.47 6.64 -15.04
CA LEU A 410 1.18 5.26 -14.70
C LEU A 410 2.28 4.34 -15.23
N SER A 411 2.61 3.30 -14.49
CA SER A 411 3.59 2.30 -14.94
C SER A 411 3.22 0.88 -14.50
N MET A 412 3.61 -0.09 -15.31
CA MET A 412 3.75 -1.47 -14.85
C MET A 412 5.20 -1.71 -14.44
N TYR A 413 5.37 -2.23 -13.24
CA TYR A 413 6.64 -2.76 -12.76
C TYR A 413 6.57 -4.27 -12.82
N ALA A 414 7.50 -4.91 -13.52
CA ALA A 414 7.64 -6.37 -13.52
C ALA A 414 8.85 -6.78 -12.69
N ILE A 415 8.65 -7.77 -11.82
CA ILE A 415 9.62 -8.18 -10.80
C ILE A 415 9.81 -9.69 -10.86
N LYS A 416 11.03 -10.16 -11.14
CA LYS A 416 11.36 -11.58 -11.11
C LYS A 416 12.51 -11.90 -10.16
N GLY A 417 12.60 -13.17 -9.72
CA GLY A 417 13.62 -13.64 -8.78
C GLY A 417 13.03 -13.96 -7.42
N ASN A 418 13.74 -13.66 -6.34
CA ASN A 418 13.24 -13.82 -4.98
C ASN A 418 12.65 -12.49 -4.50
N TYR A 419 11.34 -12.36 -4.59
CA TYR A 419 10.62 -11.12 -4.31
C TYR A 419 9.51 -11.31 -3.26
N SER A 420 9.18 -10.22 -2.61
CA SER A 420 7.89 -9.97 -1.97
C SER A 420 7.42 -8.59 -2.41
N TYR A 421 6.12 -8.29 -2.24
CA TYR A 421 5.59 -6.96 -2.56
C TYR A 421 6.36 -5.86 -1.82
N ALA A 422 6.56 -6.00 -0.52
CA ALA A 422 7.27 -5.01 0.29
C ALA A 422 8.73 -4.79 -0.17
N ALA A 423 9.44 -5.86 -0.55
CA ALA A 423 10.81 -5.74 -1.05
C ALA A 423 10.85 -5.07 -2.44
N ALA A 424 9.88 -5.39 -3.31
CA ALA A 424 9.75 -4.78 -4.62
C ALA A 424 9.39 -3.29 -4.52
N GLU A 425 8.39 -2.96 -3.70
CA GLU A 425 7.97 -1.59 -3.45
C GLU A 425 9.12 -0.75 -2.90
N LYS A 426 9.87 -1.27 -1.93
CA LYS A 426 11.07 -0.59 -1.41
C LYS A 426 12.07 -0.30 -2.54
N ALA A 427 12.42 -1.29 -3.36
CA ALA A 427 13.38 -1.11 -4.44
C ALA A 427 12.91 -0.11 -5.50
N ILE A 428 11.61 -0.10 -5.82
CA ILE A 428 10.99 0.88 -6.72
C ILE A 428 11.12 2.30 -6.14
N ASN A 429 10.87 2.44 -4.84
CA ASN A 429 10.92 3.73 -4.15
C ASN A 429 12.35 4.25 -3.92
N ASP A 430 13.32 3.33 -3.75
CA ASP A 430 14.75 3.68 -3.71
C ASP A 430 15.28 4.21 -5.05
N GLY A 431 14.51 3.98 -6.13
CA GLY A 431 14.80 4.43 -7.49
C GLY A 431 15.52 3.38 -8.33
N LEU A 432 15.10 3.30 -9.59
CA LEU A 432 15.69 2.43 -10.59
C LEU A 432 16.69 3.20 -11.45
N GLY A 433 17.79 2.56 -11.85
CA GLY A 433 18.73 3.13 -12.82
C GLY A 433 18.19 3.01 -14.25
N THR A 434 18.54 3.95 -15.13
CA THR A 434 18.16 3.83 -16.55
C THR A 434 19.23 3.07 -17.31
N GLU A 435 18.87 1.90 -17.85
CA GLU A 435 19.74 0.98 -18.56
C GLU A 435 19.23 0.68 -19.98
N ARG A 436 20.15 0.32 -20.88
CA ARG A 436 19.78 -0.19 -22.18
C ARG A 436 19.50 -1.68 -22.09
N VAL A 437 18.24 -2.06 -22.26
CA VAL A 437 17.73 -3.43 -22.06
C VAL A 437 17.19 -4.02 -23.37
N GLU A 438 17.52 -5.29 -23.62
CA GLU A 438 16.81 -6.17 -24.54
C GLU A 438 15.78 -6.94 -23.72
N LEU A 439 14.53 -6.46 -23.74
CA LEU A 439 13.43 -7.00 -22.95
C LEU A 439 12.65 -8.04 -23.76
N SER A 440 12.54 -9.25 -23.21
CA SER A 440 11.61 -10.29 -23.67
C SER A 440 10.52 -10.50 -22.62
N PHE A 441 9.29 -10.08 -22.93
CA PHE A 441 8.17 -10.07 -22.00
C PHE A 441 7.01 -10.93 -22.56
N PRO A 442 6.42 -11.86 -21.78
CA PRO A 442 5.35 -12.72 -22.29
C PRO A 442 4.06 -11.93 -22.50
N LYS A 443 3.29 -12.33 -23.52
CA LYS A 443 1.88 -11.97 -23.61
C LYS A 443 1.11 -12.86 -22.65
N PHE A 444 0.20 -12.26 -21.89
CA PHE A 444 -0.62 -13.04 -20.98
C PHE A 444 -1.99 -12.42 -20.73
N LYS A 445 -2.90 -13.25 -20.25
CA LYS A 445 -4.22 -12.88 -19.77
C LYS A 445 -4.41 -13.55 -18.42
N THR A 446 -5.01 -12.84 -17.47
CA THR A 446 -5.40 -13.42 -16.18
C THR A 446 -6.80 -12.95 -15.82
N GLU A 447 -7.66 -13.91 -15.53
CA GLU A 447 -8.94 -13.68 -14.86
C GLU A 447 -8.81 -14.27 -13.45
N TYR A 448 -9.18 -13.50 -12.44
CA TYR A 448 -9.04 -13.95 -11.07
C TYR A 448 -10.25 -13.56 -10.24
N GLU A 449 -10.70 -14.49 -9.42
CA GLU A 449 -11.80 -14.28 -8.47
C GLU A 449 -11.41 -14.83 -7.11
N MET A 450 -11.67 -14.05 -6.05
CA MET A 450 -11.45 -14.52 -4.69
C MET A 450 -12.52 -14.04 -3.72
N PRO A 451 -12.90 -14.87 -2.71
CA PRO A 451 -13.71 -14.44 -1.59
C PRO A 451 -12.89 -13.56 -0.65
N VAL A 452 -13.13 -12.24 -0.66
CA VAL A 452 -12.36 -11.27 0.14
C VAL A 452 -12.70 -11.33 1.61
N LEU A 453 -13.91 -11.80 1.95
CA LEU A 453 -14.46 -11.71 3.30
C LEU A 453 -13.61 -12.48 4.33
N ASP A 454 -13.08 -13.64 3.95
CA ASP A 454 -12.25 -14.45 4.85
C ASP A 454 -10.90 -13.77 5.12
N ILE A 455 -10.30 -13.17 4.11
CA ILE A 455 -9.03 -12.43 4.24
C ILE A 455 -9.21 -11.20 5.16
N ILE A 456 -10.30 -10.46 5.01
CA ILE A 456 -10.57 -9.30 5.88
C ILE A 456 -10.83 -9.72 7.33
N LYS A 457 -11.45 -10.90 7.54
CA LYS A 457 -11.57 -11.50 8.89
C LYS A 457 -10.20 -11.87 9.48
N ASP A 458 -9.33 -12.46 8.67
CA ASP A 458 -7.96 -12.81 9.09
C ASP A 458 -7.13 -11.57 9.42
N PHE A 459 -7.44 -10.42 8.80
CA PHE A 459 -6.86 -9.12 9.14
C PHE A 459 -7.50 -8.46 10.38
N GLY A 460 -8.49 -9.10 10.99
CA GLY A 460 -9.07 -8.68 12.27
C GLY A 460 -10.49 -8.09 12.21
N ALA A 461 -11.10 -7.91 11.03
CA ALA A 461 -12.47 -7.41 10.91
C ALA A 461 -13.51 -8.53 11.10
N ILE A 462 -13.59 -9.07 12.30
CA ILE A 462 -14.42 -10.23 12.63
C ILE A 462 -15.89 -9.84 12.84
N ASN A 463 -16.14 -8.70 13.50
CA ASN A 463 -17.49 -8.34 13.92
C ASN A 463 -18.42 -8.09 12.74
N VAL A 464 -17.93 -7.53 11.64
CA VAL A 464 -18.74 -7.18 10.47
C VAL A 464 -19.44 -8.39 9.83
N THR A 465 -18.89 -9.60 10.01
CA THR A 465 -19.45 -10.87 9.51
C THR A 465 -20.33 -11.60 10.51
N SER A 466 -20.47 -11.07 11.72
CA SER A 466 -21.21 -11.73 12.80
C SER A 466 -22.64 -11.15 12.93
N PRO A 467 -23.69 -11.96 12.76
CA PRO A 467 -25.07 -11.50 13.01
C PRO A 467 -25.29 -10.96 14.42
N ALA A 468 -24.48 -11.42 15.39
CA ALA A 468 -24.60 -11.01 16.79
C ALA A 468 -23.83 -9.74 17.15
N LEU A 469 -22.75 -9.43 16.42
CA LEU A 469 -21.77 -8.41 16.80
C LEU A 469 -21.65 -7.25 15.80
N ALA A 470 -22.12 -7.43 14.56
CA ALA A 470 -22.02 -6.40 13.53
C ALA A 470 -22.74 -5.12 13.96
N GLY A 471 -22.04 -4.00 13.85
CA GLY A 471 -22.56 -2.66 14.11
C GLY A 471 -22.63 -1.88 12.79
N LEU A 472 -23.77 -2.00 12.07
CA LEU A 472 -24.01 -1.29 10.79
C LEU A 472 -25.14 -0.24 10.96
N GLY A 473 -25.19 0.39 12.14
CA GLY A 473 -26.26 1.32 12.51
C GLY A 473 -26.23 2.65 11.74
N ALA A 474 -25.07 3.06 11.27
CA ALA A 474 -24.97 4.25 10.44
C ALA A 474 -25.31 4.00 8.95
N MET A 475 -25.49 2.72 8.55
CA MET A 475 -25.84 2.33 7.18
C MET A 475 -27.33 2.13 6.97
N TYR A 476 -28.03 1.49 7.92
CA TYR A 476 -29.41 1.06 7.75
C TYR A 476 -30.37 1.68 8.77
N SER A 477 -31.61 1.93 8.35
CA SER A 477 -32.71 2.29 9.24
C SER A 477 -33.17 1.11 10.09
N GLY A 478 -33.79 1.40 11.24
CA GLY A 478 -34.39 0.40 12.14
C GLY A 478 -33.44 -0.03 13.28
N ASP A 479 -33.78 -1.15 13.94
CA ASP A 479 -33.01 -1.69 15.06
C ASP A 479 -31.78 -2.42 14.53
N THR A 480 -30.62 -1.87 14.78
CA THR A 480 -29.30 -2.36 14.27
C THR A 480 -28.27 -2.36 15.40
N GLY A 481 -27.22 -3.15 15.21
CA GLY A 481 -26.12 -3.24 16.16
C GLY A 481 -26.13 -4.49 17.05
N PRO A 482 -25.13 -4.68 17.88
CA PRO A 482 -24.95 -5.88 18.69
C PRO A 482 -26.19 -6.20 19.54
N GLY A 483 -26.76 -7.39 19.35
CA GLY A 483 -27.93 -7.87 20.07
C GLY A 483 -29.27 -7.48 19.46
N ALA A 484 -29.31 -6.73 18.38
CA ALA A 484 -30.54 -6.44 17.66
C ALA A 484 -31.13 -7.70 16.99
N SER A 485 -32.45 -7.78 16.92
CA SER A 485 -33.14 -8.86 16.22
C SER A 485 -32.99 -8.66 14.71
N ASN A 486 -32.55 -9.68 13.95
CA ASN A 486 -32.24 -9.58 12.53
C ASN A 486 -31.19 -8.49 12.22
N ASN A 487 -30.12 -8.48 13.01
CA ASN A 487 -29.03 -7.53 12.85
C ASN A 487 -28.35 -7.66 11.47
N PRO A 488 -28.17 -6.56 10.71
CA PRO A 488 -27.42 -6.59 9.45
C PRO A 488 -25.96 -6.99 9.67
N TYR A 489 -25.44 -7.85 8.78
CA TYR A 489 -24.04 -8.25 8.75
C TYR A 489 -23.63 -8.56 7.31
N VAL A 490 -22.32 -8.62 7.04
CA VAL A 490 -21.82 -8.96 5.71
C VAL A 490 -21.65 -10.47 5.61
N SER A 491 -22.39 -11.10 4.70
CA SER A 491 -22.35 -12.55 4.45
C SER A 491 -21.65 -12.91 3.12
N TYR A 492 -21.45 -11.93 2.24
CA TYR A 492 -20.82 -12.13 0.95
C TYR A 492 -19.95 -10.92 0.57
N ALA A 493 -18.74 -11.18 0.11
CA ALA A 493 -17.89 -10.21 -0.55
C ALA A 493 -16.90 -10.96 -1.45
N THR A 494 -16.90 -10.63 -2.73
CA THR A 494 -15.99 -11.19 -3.74
C THR A 494 -15.25 -10.08 -4.46
N HIS A 495 -14.06 -10.40 -4.92
CA HIS A 495 -13.22 -9.55 -5.76
C HIS A 495 -12.92 -10.26 -7.07
N LYS A 496 -13.29 -9.64 -8.19
CA LYS A 496 -13.02 -10.16 -9.53
C LYS A 496 -12.19 -9.15 -10.31
N THR A 497 -11.20 -9.66 -11.02
CA THR A 497 -10.30 -8.86 -11.85
C THR A 497 -10.04 -9.54 -13.19
N TYR A 498 -9.67 -8.71 -14.16
CA TYR A 498 -9.27 -9.12 -15.49
C TYR A 498 -8.09 -8.25 -15.94
N ILE A 499 -7.08 -8.88 -16.54
CA ILE A 499 -5.99 -8.20 -17.24
C ILE A 499 -5.63 -8.95 -18.52
N GLU A 500 -5.32 -8.20 -19.55
CA GLU A 500 -4.70 -8.69 -20.79
C GLU A 500 -3.51 -7.80 -21.13
N VAL A 501 -2.34 -8.40 -21.31
CA VAL A 501 -1.08 -7.73 -21.65
C VAL A 501 -0.63 -8.17 -23.03
N ASN A 502 -0.47 -7.20 -23.92
CA ASN A 502 -0.07 -7.40 -25.30
C ASN A 502 0.88 -6.30 -25.79
N GLU A 503 1.20 -6.30 -27.09
CA GLU A 503 2.17 -5.38 -27.70
C GLU A 503 1.76 -3.90 -27.60
N GLU A 504 0.47 -3.63 -27.50
CA GLU A 504 -0.07 -2.27 -27.49
C GLU A 504 -0.13 -1.68 -26.08
N GLY A 505 -0.31 -2.54 -25.08
CA GLY A 505 -0.48 -2.12 -23.68
C GLY A 505 -1.19 -3.16 -22.82
N THR A 506 -1.84 -2.65 -21.79
CA THR A 506 -2.84 -3.37 -21.01
C THR A 506 -4.20 -3.01 -21.59
N GLU A 507 -4.87 -3.96 -22.22
CA GLU A 507 -6.16 -3.82 -22.95
C GLU A 507 -6.21 -2.73 -24.06
N ALA A 508 -5.08 -2.34 -24.65
CA ALA A 508 -5.03 -1.23 -25.60
C ALA A 508 -5.57 -1.59 -27.01
N ALA A 509 -6.25 -0.66 -27.64
CA ALA A 509 -6.60 -0.72 -29.07
C ALA A 509 -5.60 0.14 -29.87
N ALA A 510 -5.20 -0.37 -31.04
CA ALA A 510 -4.07 0.11 -31.84
C ALA A 510 -3.99 1.62 -32.07
N VAL A 511 -2.88 2.24 -31.66
CA VAL A 511 -2.40 3.53 -32.17
C VAL A 511 -1.02 3.31 -32.80
N THR A 512 -0.91 3.46 -34.11
CA THR A 512 0.33 3.21 -34.85
C THR A 512 1.27 4.40 -34.75
N GLY A 513 2.28 4.33 -33.87
CA GLY A 513 3.38 5.28 -33.82
C GLY A 513 4.58 4.78 -34.65
N ILE A 514 5.09 5.56 -35.61
CA ILE A 514 6.30 5.26 -36.36
C ILE A 514 7.45 6.06 -35.77
N GLY A 515 8.33 5.42 -35.01
CA GLY A 515 9.58 6.00 -34.56
C GLY A 515 10.68 5.89 -35.62
N VAL A 516 11.32 7.02 -35.99
CA VAL A 516 12.50 7.05 -36.87
C VAL A 516 13.73 7.26 -36.01
N GLY A 517 14.53 6.21 -35.82
CA GLY A 517 15.79 6.24 -35.09
C GLY A 517 16.99 6.60 -35.97
N GLY A 518 17.84 7.52 -35.49
CA GLY A 518 19.15 7.81 -36.09
C GLY A 518 20.22 6.92 -35.46
N SER A 519 21.10 6.31 -36.29
CA SER A 519 22.18 5.43 -35.82
C SER A 519 23.32 6.23 -35.21
N ASN A 520 23.48 6.20 -33.89
CA ASN A 520 24.75 6.42 -33.22
C ASN A 520 25.40 5.07 -32.92
N ALA A 521 26.70 4.96 -33.13
CA ALA A 521 27.46 3.74 -32.79
C ALA A 521 27.34 3.46 -31.28
N ILE A 522 26.60 2.41 -30.95
CA ILE A 522 26.43 1.95 -29.56
C ILE A 522 27.63 1.10 -29.22
N THR A 523 28.34 1.43 -28.16
CA THR A 523 29.60 0.80 -27.78
C THR A 523 29.42 -0.41 -26.85
N GLU A 524 28.27 -0.56 -26.20
CA GLU A 524 27.99 -1.67 -25.27
C GLU A 524 26.72 -2.45 -25.67
N PRO A 525 26.74 -3.79 -25.54
CA PRO A 525 25.54 -4.60 -25.79
C PRO A 525 24.45 -4.28 -24.75
N PRO A 526 23.17 -4.44 -25.09
CA PRO A 526 22.09 -4.29 -24.11
C PRO A 526 22.17 -5.39 -23.04
N ILE A 527 21.63 -5.09 -21.85
CA ILE A 527 21.38 -6.10 -20.82
C ILE A 527 20.21 -6.95 -21.29
N ASN A 528 20.40 -8.27 -21.35
CA ASN A 528 19.31 -9.18 -21.71
C ASN A 528 18.46 -9.51 -20.50
N VAL A 529 17.17 -9.15 -20.55
CA VAL A 529 16.19 -9.38 -19.48
C VAL A 529 15.00 -10.12 -20.08
N LYS A 530 14.78 -11.35 -19.61
CA LYS A 530 13.71 -12.21 -20.09
C LYS A 530 12.83 -12.68 -18.93
N TYR A 531 11.52 -12.45 -19.04
CA TYR A 531 10.52 -12.87 -18.07
C TYR A 531 9.93 -14.23 -18.43
N ASP A 532 10.77 -15.27 -18.41
CA ASP A 532 10.44 -16.65 -18.79
C ASP A 532 10.25 -17.61 -17.61
N THR A 533 10.14 -17.06 -16.41
CA THR A 533 9.83 -17.74 -15.15
C THR A 533 8.83 -16.90 -14.36
N PRO A 534 8.19 -17.42 -13.30
CA PRO A 534 7.23 -16.67 -12.49
C PRO A 534 7.71 -15.29 -12.11
N PHE A 535 6.82 -14.31 -12.24
CA PHE A 535 7.10 -12.92 -11.91
C PHE A 535 5.86 -12.22 -11.35
N MET A 536 6.11 -11.29 -10.42
CA MET A 536 5.11 -10.35 -9.94
C MET A 536 5.03 -9.16 -10.91
N TYR A 537 3.85 -8.57 -11.04
CA TYR A 537 3.68 -7.27 -11.68
C TYR A 537 2.86 -6.34 -10.79
N ILE A 538 3.19 -5.05 -10.82
CA ILE A 538 2.51 -3.99 -10.08
C ILE A 538 2.13 -2.91 -11.08
N ILE A 539 0.85 -2.53 -11.14
CA ILE A 539 0.39 -1.33 -11.86
C ILE A 539 0.21 -0.23 -10.84
N ARG A 540 0.93 0.86 -11.03
CA ARG A 540 1.07 1.92 -10.05
C ARG A 540 0.84 3.29 -10.66
N ASP A 541 0.24 4.18 -9.89
CA ASP A 541 0.27 5.61 -10.10
C ASP A 541 1.58 6.16 -9.51
N ASP A 542 2.50 6.56 -10.37
CA ASP A 542 3.84 7.00 -9.96
C ASP A 542 3.83 8.38 -9.26
N ASP A 543 2.78 9.18 -9.49
CA ASP A 543 2.64 10.50 -8.86
C ASP A 543 2.27 10.39 -7.37
N THR A 544 1.43 9.40 -7.03
CA THR A 544 0.94 9.21 -5.66
C THR A 544 1.60 8.03 -4.94
N GLY A 545 2.19 7.12 -5.70
CA GLY A 545 2.66 5.83 -5.19
C GLY A 545 1.54 4.81 -4.95
N GLU A 546 0.29 5.11 -5.33
CA GLU A 546 -0.85 4.21 -5.14
C GLU A 546 -0.74 2.97 -6.03
N THR A 547 -0.86 1.78 -5.44
CA THR A 547 -0.93 0.52 -6.17
C THR A 547 -2.37 0.27 -6.62
N LEU A 548 -2.59 0.38 -7.93
CA LEU A 548 -3.88 0.10 -8.56
C LEU A 548 -4.13 -1.40 -8.63
N PHE A 549 -3.12 -2.15 -9.11
CA PHE A 549 -3.17 -3.60 -9.21
C PHE A 549 -1.82 -4.22 -8.84
N VAL A 550 -1.88 -5.43 -8.32
CA VAL A 550 -0.73 -6.31 -8.16
C VAL A 550 -1.14 -7.74 -8.53
N GLY A 551 -0.28 -8.43 -9.25
CA GLY A 551 -0.54 -9.81 -9.64
C GLY A 551 0.73 -10.62 -9.83
N GLU A 552 0.54 -11.89 -10.06
CA GLU A 552 1.62 -12.82 -10.38
C GLU A 552 1.23 -13.65 -11.60
N TYR A 553 2.13 -13.71 -12.57
CA TYR A 553 2.05 -14.63 -13.69
C TYR A 553 3.06 -15.75 -13.46
N ALA A 554 2.55 -16.91 -13.08
CA ALA A 554 3.34 -18.07 -12.67
C ALA A 554 3.06 -19.33 -13.50
N PHE A 555 1.97 -19.33 -14.28
CA PHE A 555 1.53 -20.46 -15.08
C PHE A 555 1.06 -19.98 -16.46
N VAL A 556 1.39 -20.74 -17.51
CA VAL A 556 0.85 -20.51 -18.86
C VAL A 556 -0.44 -21.28 -18.99
N ASP A 557 -1.54 -20.60 -19.31
CA ASP A 557 -2.89 -21.16 -19.55
C ASP A 557 -2.97 -22.06 -20.79
#